data_c9136293942bf61f397c73e82365d50b
#
_entry.id   c9136293942bf61f397c73e82365d50b
#
_cell.length_a   1.000
_cell.length_b   1.000
_cell.length_c   1.000
_cell.angle_alpha   90.00
_cell.angle_beta   90.00
_cell.angle_gamma   90.00
#
_symmetry.space_group_name_H-M   'P 1'
#
loop_
_entity.id
_entity.type
_entity.pdbx_description
1 polymer ?
#
loop_
_entity_poly.entity_id
_entity_poly.type
_entity_poly.pdbx_seq_one_letter_code
_entity_poly.pdbx_strand_id
1 'polypeptide(L)'
;LKFTGSEESLDHFYSWGQIMLSDFDDIDKNLADASNIFKNVNDIHELDDISYLSEEQVEMLKRFFSNFNPDKSTELKRRFLTLWNHFHDIYVDFNSRLASQGMAYEGALYRKVVSDENLTFEYDRYIFVGFNLLQRVEHKFFKRLKNEKKAFFYWDFDHYYMPDPKHQKYNEAGYY
;
A
#
# COMPACT_ATOMS: atom_id res chain seq x y z
N LEU A 1 -20.30 10.49 -12.59
CA LEU A 1 -18.85 10.30 -12.59
C LEU A 1 -18.34 10.34 -14.02
N LYS A 2 -17.73 11.47 -14.45
CA LYS A 2 -17.26 11.67 -15.83
C LYS A 2 -15.84 11.12 -16.07
N PHE A 3 -15.37 10.17 -15.25
CA PHE A 3 -13.99 9.69 -15.34
C PHE A 3 -13.75 8.69 -16.47
N THR A 4 -14.76 7.95 -16.87
CA THR A 4 -14.61 6.92 -17.91
C THR A 4 -15.22 7.29 -19.24
N GLY A 5 -15.87 8.46 -19.33
CA GLY A 5 -16.57 8.89 -20.55
C GLY A 5 -17.84 8.10 -20.85
N SER A 6 -18.25 7.18 -19.99
CA SER A 6 -19.51 6.46 -19.99
C SER A 6 -20.32 6.80 -18.74
N GLU A 7 -21.63 6.83 -18.85
CA GLU A 7 -22.54 6.86 -17.68
C GLU A 7 -22.50 5.49 -17.00
N GLU A 8 -21.44 5.25 -16.20
CA GLU A 8 -21.39 4.04 -15.40
C GLU A 8 -22.39 4.13 -14.25
N SER A 9 -23.14 3.05 -14.04
CA SER A 9 -24.03 2.93 -12.90
C SER A 9 -23.22 2.91 -11.59
N LEU A 10 -23.84 3.36 -10.49
CA LEU A 10 -23.24 3.32 -9.16
C LEU A 10 -22.78 1.90 -8.78
N ASP A 11 -23.52 0.88 -9.22
CA ASP A 11 -23.22 -0.52 -8.94
C ASP A 11 -21.90 -0.97 -9.59
N HIS A 12 -21.61 -0.55 -10.82
CA HIS A 12 -20.34 -0.83 -11.47
C HIS A 12 -19.19 -0.07 -10.80
N PHE A 13 -19.42 1.17 -10.41
CA PHE A 13 -18.41 1.96 -9.71
C PHE A 13 -18.09 1.42 -8.32
N TYR A 14 -19.04 0.79 -7.63
CA TYR A 14 -18.87 0.30 -6.27
C TYR A 14 -17.69 -0.70 -6.16
N SER A 15 -17.63 -1.67 -7.05
CA SER A 15 -16.54 -2.66 -7.07
C SER A 15 -15.17 -2.02 -7.31
N TRP A 16 -15.09 -1.08 -8.24
CA TRP A 16 -13.87 -0.32 -8.50
C TRP A 16 -13.48 0.57 -7.33
N GLY A 17 -14.45 1.21 -6.72
CA GLY A 17 -14.26 2.05 -5.55
C GLY A 17 -13.69 1.27 -4.36
N GLN A 18 -14.13 0.03 -4.16
CA GLN A 18 -13.58 -0.85 -3.11
C GLN A 18 -12.12 -1.22 -3.37
N ILE A 19 -11.77 -1.55 -4.63
CA ILE A 19 -10.36 -1.83 -4.99
C ILE A 19 -9.49 -0.61 -4.75
N MET A 20 -9.91 0.57 -5.22
CA MET A 20 -9.18 1.81 -5.00
C MET A 20 -9.01 2.15 -3.53
N LEU A 21 -10.05 1.92 -2.72
CA LEU A 21 -9.98 2.15 -1.28
C LEU A 21 -8.98 1.20 -0.60
N SER A 22 -8.94 -0.06 -1.03
CA SER A 22 -7.95 -1.04 -0.56
C SER A 22 -6.53 -0.60 -0.91
N ASP A 23 -6.31 -0.15 -2.14
CA ASP A 23 -4.99 0.34 -2.58
C ASP A 23 -4.55 1.59 -1.80
N PHE A 24 -5.48 2.52 -1.54
CA PHE A 24 -5.20 3.71 -0.72
C PHE A 24 -4.89 3.35 0.73
N ASP A 25 -5.61 2.36 1.27
CA ASP A 25 -5.38 1.83 2.62
C ASP A 25 -3.99 1.21 2.73
N ASP A 26 -3.58 0.43 1.74
CA ASP A 26 -2.24 -0.17 1.68
C ASP A 26 -1.13 0.86 1.52
N ILE A 27 -1.32 1.90 0.71
CA ILE A 27 -0.39 3.03 0.59
C ILE A 27 -0.17 3.67 1.96
N ASP A 28 -1.24 3.92 2.70
CA ASP A 28 -1.17 4.58 4.00
C ASP A 28 -0.59 3.67 5.08
N LYS A 29 -0.99 2.41 5.13
CA LYS A 29 -0.45 1.42 6.07
C LYS A 29 1.04 1.15 5.87
N ASN A 30 1.51 1.25 4.63
CA ASN A 30 2.92 1.13 4.31
C ASN A 30 3.70 2.44 4.37
N LEU A 31 3.07 3.56 4.76
CA LEU A 31 3.67 4.89 4.81
C LEU A 31 4.32 5.29 3.47
N ALA A 32 3.82 4.74 2.39
CA ALA A 32 4.35 4.97 1.07
C ALA A 32 4.01 6.40 0.59
N ASP A 33 4.87 6.97 -0.23
CA ASP A 33 4.63 8.27 -0.84
C ASP A 33 3.74 8.10 -2.07
N ALA A 34 2.46 8.46 -1.92
CA ALA A 34 1.47 8.38 -2.98
C ALA A 34 1.90 9.16 -4.23
N SER A 35 2.57 10.30 -4.06
CA SER A 35 3.04 11.11 -5.19
C SER A 35 4.07 10.36 -6.04
N ASN A 36 4.94 9.60 -5.40
CA ASN A 36 5.95 8.80 -6.10
C ASN A 36 5.35 7.54 -6.72
N ILE A 37 4.45 6.85 -6.01
CA ILE A 37 3.78 5.65 -6.55
C ILE A 37 3.01 5.99 -7.82
N PHE A 38 2.19 7.04 -7.80
CA PHE A 38 1.38 7.42 -8.95
C PHE A 38 2.19 8.11 -10.06
N LYS A 39 3.37 8.64 -9.75
CA LYS A 39 4.25 9.28 -10.71
C LYS A 39 5.05 8.26 -11.53
N ASN A 40 5.50 7.18 -10.89
CA ASN A 40 6.38 6.19 -11.52
C ASN A 40 5.71 5.44 -12.70
N VAL A 41 4.39 5.29 -12.69
CA VAL A 41 3.66 4.66 -13.81
C VAL A 41 3.44 5.63 -14.98
N ASN A 42 3.64 6.92 -14.77
CA ASN A 42 3.61 7.92 -15.85
C ASN A 42 4.82 7.84 -16.77
N ASP A 43 5.93 7.30 -16.30
CA ASP A 43 7.11 7.15 -17.13
C ASP A 43 7.04 5.81 -17.87
N ILE A 44 6.49 5.88 -19.09
CA ILE A 44 6.38 4.71 -19.99
C ILE A 44 7.77 4.15 -20.30
N HIS A 45 8.81 4.96 -20.21
CA HIS A 45 10.20 4.55 -20.40
C HIS A 45 10.67 3.61 -19.28
N GLU A 46 10.17 3.76 -18.05
CA GLU A 46 10.49 2.82 -16.96
C GLU A 46 9.83 1.44 -17.17
N LEU A 47 8.69 1.38 -17.86
CA LEU A 47 8.08 0.12 -18.28
C LEU A 47 8.82 -0.54 -19.46
N ASP A 48 9.63 0.22 -20.20
CA ASP A 48 10.51 -0.30 -21.24
C ASP A 48 11.86 -0.78 -20.68
N ASP A 49 12.28 -0.29 -19.52
CA ASP A 49 13.43 -0.80 -18.78
C ASP A 49 12.99 -1.86 -17.75
N ILE A 50 12.86 -3.09 -18.23
CA ILE A 50 12.50 -4.27 -17.40
C ILE A 50 13.72 -4.96 -16.80
N SER A 51 14.91 -4.34 -16.83
CA SER A 51 16.17 -4.95 -16.39
C SER A 51 16.20 -5.33 -14.90
N TYR A 52 15.32 -4.72 -14.09
CA TYR A 52 15.16 -4.98 -12.66
C TYR A 52 14.18 -6.13 -12.35
N LEU A 53 13.48 -6.65 -13.36
CA LEU A 53 12.52 -7.75 -13.19
C LEU A 53 13.19 -9.10 -13.43
N SER A 54 12.78 -10.12 -12.67
CA SER A 54 13.18 -11.49 -12.96
C SER A 54 12.59 -11.97 -14.28
N GLU A 55 13.20 -12.98 -14.91
CA GLU A 55 12.70 -13.57 -16.15
C GLU A 55 11.24 -14.04 -16.03
N GLU A 56 10.85 -14.60 -14.87
CA GLU A 56 9.47 -15.02 -14.59
C GLU A 56 8.50 -13.83 -14.53
N GLN A 57 8.91 -12.73 -13.91
CA GLN A 57 8.11 -11.50 -13.84
C GLN A 57 7.94 -10.86 -15.22
N VAL A 58 9.01 -10.86 -16.03
CA VAL A 58 8.98 -10.40 -17.43
C VAL A 58 8.01 -11.26 -18.26
N GLU A 59 8.05 -12.57 -18.07
CA GLU A 59 7.17 -13.48 -18.82
C GLU A 59 5.69 -13.32 -18.39
N MET A 60 5.43 -13.11 -17.11
CA MET A 60 4.09 -12.80 -16.60
C MET A 60 3.55 -11.48 -17.16
N LEU A 61 4.37 -10.44 -17.19
CA LEU A 61 4.03 -9.14 -17.80
C LEU A 61 3.78 -9.30 -19.32
N LYS A 62 4.64 -10.03 -20.03
CA LYS A 62 4.44 -10.30 -21.46
C LYS A 62 3.13 -11.06 -21.70
N ARG A 63 2.79 -12.05 -20.89
CA ARG A 63 1.49 -12.76 -20.98
C ARG A 63 0.32 -11.84 -20.67
N PHE A 64 0.42 -11.00 -19.67
CA PHE A 64 -0.60 -10.01 -19.33
C PHE A 64 -0.83 -9.05 -20.51
N PHE A 65 0.23 -8.52 -21.11
CA PHE A 65 0.13 -7.59 -22.24
C PHE A 65 -0.11 -8.26 -23.59
N SER A 66 0.25 -9.53 -23.80
CA SER A 66 0.01 -10.25 -25.05
C SER A 66 -1.47 -10.53 -25.34
N ASN A 67 -2.30 -10.52 -24.30
CA ASN A 67 -3.75 -10.63 -24.45
C ASN A 67 -4.41 -9.33 -24.97
N PHE A 68 -3.64 -8.24 -25.08
CA PHE A 68 -4.11 -6.97 -25.63
C PHE A 68 -3.69 -6.85 -27.09
N ASN A 69 -4.66 -6.79 -28.00
CA ASN A 69 -4.45 -6.61 -29.44
C ASN A 69 -3.69 -5.28 -29.69
N PRO A 70 -2.58 -5.24 -30.44
CA PRO A 70 -1.72 -4.07 -30.61
C PRO A 70 -2.47 -2.76 -30.94
N ASP A 71 -3.48 -2.82 -31.81
CA ASP A 71 -4.25 -1.66 -32.22
C ASP A 71 -5.27 -1.18 -31.16
N LYS A 72 -5.74 -2.08 -30.29
CA LYS A 72 -6.60 -1.74 -29.16
C LYS A 72 -5.78 -1.42 -27.90
N SER A 73 -4.55 -1.93 -27.81
CA SER A 73 -3.69 -1.68 -26.66
C SER A 73 -3.30 -0.21 -26.52
N THR A 74 -3.13 0.49 -27.64
CA THR A 74 -2.74 1.92 -27.63
C THR A 74 -3.85 2.79 -27.01
N GLU A 75 -5.11 2.56 -27.35
CA GLU A 75 -6.25 3.31 -26.77
C GLU A 75 -6.48 2.91 -25.30
N LEU A 76 -6.42 1.61 -25.00
CA LEU A 76 -6.56 1.12 -23.64
C LEU A 76 -5.41 1.61 -22.73
N LYS A 77 -4.17 1.55 -23.23
CA LYS A 77 -2.99 2.08 -22.55
C LYS A 77 -3.13 3.57 -22.30
N ARG A 78 -3.58 4.34 -23.27
CA ARG A 78 -3.83 5.76 -23.13
C ARG A 78 -4.90 6.07 -22.07
N ARG A 79 -6.01 5.33 -22.08
CA ARG A 79 -7.08 5.46 -21.08
C ARG A 79 -6.60 5.11 -19.68
N PHE A 80 -5.83 4.02 -19.55
CA PHE A 80 -5.22 3.61 -18.29
C PHE A 80 -4.28 4.70 -17.75
N LEU A 81 -3.38 5.23 -18.58
CA LEU A 81 -2.46 6.30 -18.18
C LEU A 81 -3.21 7.58 -17.81
N THR A 82 -4.27 7.93 -18.55
CA THR A 82 -5.11 9.08 -18.22
C THR A 82 -5.76 8.89 -16.85
N LEU A 83 -6.30 7.71 -16.58
CA LEU A 83 -6.88 7.38 -15.28
C LEU A 83 -5.81 7.40 -14.18
N TRP A 84 -4.65 6.79 -14.45
CA TRP A 84 -3.54 6.72 -13.50
C TRP A 84 -3.04 8.10 -13.08
N ASN A 85 -2.96 9.03 -14.03
CA ASN A 85 -2.58 10.42 -13.76
C ASN A 85 -3.51 11.13 -12.78
N HIS A 86 -4.76 10.68 -12.71
CA HIS A 86 -5.74 11.25 -11.80
C HIS A 86 -5.81 10.53 -10.44
N PHE A 87 -5.17 9.36 -10.29
CA PHE A 87 -5.26 8.63 -9.02
C PHE A 87 -4.67 9.38 -7.85
N HIS A 88 -3.57 10.10 -8.04
CA HIS A 88 -3.01 10.95 -7.00
C HIS A 88 -3.99 12.05 -6.57
N ASP A 89 -4.62 12.72 -7.54
CA ASP A 89 -5.58 13.79 -7.26
C ASP A 89 -6.83 13.23 -6.57
N ILE A 90 -7.29 12.05 -6.99
CA ILE A 90 -8.41 11.34 -6.37
C ILE A 90 -8.06 10.97 -4.92
N TYR A 91 -6.86 10.43 -4.67
CA TYR A 91 -6.39 10.08 -3.34
C TYR A 91 -6.37 11.32 -2.43
N VAL A 92 -5.81 12.43 -2.89
CA VAL A 92 -5.72 13.68 -2.13
C VAL A 92 -7.10 14.29 -1.86
N ASP A 93 -7.98 14.38 -2.87
CA ASP A 93 -9.33 14.94 -2.74
C ASP A 93 -10.20 14.06 -1.82
N PHE A 94 -10.11 12.74 -1.98
CA PHE A 94 -10.85 11.79 -1.15
C PHE A 94 -10.47 11.92 0.33
N ASN A 95 -9.17 11.90 0.65
CA ASN A 95 -8.68 12.08 2.01
C ASN A 95 -9.09 13.45 2.59
N SER A 96 -9.00 14.51 1.80
CA SER A 96 -9.42 15.86 2.21
C SER A 96 -10.90 15.92 2.54
N ARG A 97 -11.77 15.30 1.72
CA ARG A 97 -13.22 15.24 1.95
C ARG A 97 -13.57 14.44 3.20
N LEU A 98 -12.93 13.29 3.40
CA LEU A 98 -13.13 12.50 4.62
C LEU A 98 -12.71 13.28 5.85
N ALA A 99 -11.53 13.90 5.81
CA ALA A 99 -11.02 14.71 6.93
C ALA A 99 -11.95 15.89 7.27
N SER A 100 -12.53 16.56 6.25
CA SER A 100 -13.48 17.67 6.47
C SER A 100 -14.77 17.22 7.17
N GLN A 101 -15.11 15.93 7.09
CA GLN A 101 -16.27 15.32 7.74
C GLN A 101 -15.89 14.60 9.06
N GLY A 102 -14.64 14.73 9.51
CA GLY A 102 -14.15 14.03 10.71
C GLY A 102 -14.01 12.51 10.51
N MET A 103 -13.91 12.04 9.27
CA MET A 103 -13.80 10.62 8.90
C MET A 103 -12.43 10.30 8.35
N ALA A 104 -12.07 9.03 8.44
CA ALA A 104 -10.91 8.45 7.80
C ALA A 104 -11.14 6.96 7.59
N TYR A 105 -10.51 6.35 6.57
CA TYR A 105 -10.36 4.90 6.51
C TYR A 105 -9.18 4.47 7.40
N GLU A 106 -9.05 3.20 7.63
CA GLU A 106 -8.14 2.64 8.65
C GLU A 106 -6.69 3.05 8.43
N GLY A 107 -6.14 2.84 7.23
CA GLY A 107 -4.75 3.19 6.91
C GLY A 107 -4.47 4.69 7.04
N ALA A 108 -5.40 5.55 6.60
CA ALA A 108 -5.27 7.00 6.75
C ALA A 108 -5.26 7.42 8.23
N LEU A 109 -6.09 6.76 9.06
CA LEU A 109 -6.10 6.98 10.51
C LEU A 109 -4.77 6.55 11.13
N TYR A 110 -4.29 5.35 10.81
CA TYR A 110 -3.01 4.83 11.32
C TYR A 110 -1.84 5.72 10.92
N ARG A 111 -1.79 6.13 9.64
CA ARG A 111 -0.77 7.06 9.14
C ARG A 111 -0.79 8.38 9.92
N LYS A 112 -1.97 8.93 10.16
CA LYS A 112 -2.14 10.17 10.94
C LYS A 112 -1.61 10.00 12.36
N VAL A 113 -1.99 8.93 13.05
CA VAL A 113 -1.57 8.63 14.42
C VAL A 113 -0.04 8.52 14.54
N VAL A 114 0.61 7.79 13.63
CA VAL A 114 2.07 7.60 13.70
C VAL A 114 2.88 8.79 13.18
N SER A 115 2.21 9.73 12.51
CA SER A 115 2.83 10.96 11.99
C SER A 115 2.66 12.15 12.95
N ASP A 116 1.72 12.07 13.87
CA ASP A 116 1.50 13.12 14.87
C ASP A 116 2.48 12.93 16.05
N GLU A 117 3.52 13.74 16.07
CA GLU A 117 4.53 13.71 17.13
C GLU A 117 4.02 14.25 18.46
N ASN A 118 2.94 15.05 18.45
CA ASN A 118 2.35 15.64 19.65
C ASN A 118 1.33 14.73 20.32
N LEU A 119 0.92 13.65 19.64
CA LEU A 119 -0.03 12.70 20.22
C LEU A 119 0.58 12.02 21.44
N THR A 120 -0.12 12.11 22.57
CA THR A 120 0.25 11.45 23.82
C THR A 120 -0.58 10.20 24.04
N PHE A 121 0.03 9.17 24.60
CA PHE A 121 -0.63 7.90 24.91
C PHE A 121 -0.97 7.85 26.40
N GLU A 122 -2.23 7.57 26.71
CA GLU A 122 -2.81 7.67 28.05
C GLU A 122 -2.24 6.65 29.05
N TYR A 123 -1.90 5.45 28.55
CA TYR A 123 -1.44 4.37 29.42
C TYR A 123 0.07 4.39 29.62
N ASP A 124 0.50 4.01 30.80
CA ASP A 124 1.92 3.86 31.13
C ASP A 124 2.54 2.62 30.50
N ARG A 125 1.72 1.62 30.16
CA ARG A 125 2.17 0.35 29.62
C ARG A 125 1.21 -0.17 28.56
N TYR A 126 1.80 -0.62 27.45
CA TYR A 126 1.14 -1.30 26.35
C TYR A 126 1.76 -2.68 26.16
N ILE A 127 0.93 -3.71 26.10
CA ILE A 127 1.38 -5.08 25.95
C ILE A 127 0.90 -5.60 24.59
N PHE A 128 1.85 -5.99 23.76
CA PHE A 128 1.60 -6.50 22.41
C PHE A 128 1.91 -7.99 22.38
N VAL A 129 0.93 -8.80 21.96
CA VAL A 129 1.01 -10.27 21.98
C VAL A 129 0.58 -10.83 20.63
N GLY A 130 1.35 -11.78 20.09
CA GLY A 130 0.94 -12.61 18.96
C GLY A 130 0.96 -11.93 17.59
N PHE A 131 1.71 -10.85 17.41
CA PHE A 131 1.90 -10.24 16.09
C PHE A 131 2.93 -11.03 15.29
N ASN A 132 2.62 -11.35 14.04
CA ASN A 132 3.53 -12.07 13.15
C ASN A 132 4.11 -11.18 12.06
N LEU A 133 3.25 -10.48 11.33
CA LEU A 133 3.63 -9.59 10.23
C LEU A 133 3.22 -8.17 10.58
N LEU A 134 4.19 -7.25 10.56
CA LEU A 134 3.93 -5.85 10.88
C LEU A 134 3.96 -5.00 9.62
N GLN A 135 2.92 -4.19 9.47
CA GLN A 135 2.93 -3.11 8.48
C GLN A 135 3.85 -1.97 8.94
N ARG A 136 4.24 -1.10 8.05
CA ARG A 136 5.16 0.00 8.38
C ARG A 136 4.61 0.96 9.41
N VAL A 137 3.30 1.22 9.40
CA VAL A 137 2.63 2.04 10.44
C VAL A 137 2.75 1.39 11.82
N GLU A 138 2.52 0.08 11.93
CA GLU A 138 2.62 -0.66 13.19
C GLU A 138 4.06 -0.68 13.69
N HIS A 139 5.01 -0.94 12.81
CA HIS A 139 6.43 -0.89 13.14
C HIS A 139 6.85 0.49 13.67
N LYS A 140 6.41 1.57 13.02
CA LYS A 140 6.68 2.94 13.45
C LYS A 140 6.05 3.24 14.82
N PHE A 141 4.80 2.80 15.01
CA PHE A 141 4.07 2.94 16.27
C PHE A 141 4.76 2.20 17.43
N PHE A 142 5.08 0.93 17.22
CA PHE A 142 5.76 0.11 18.24
C PHE A 142 7.15 0.65 18.57
N LYS A 143 7.89 1.13 17.58
CA LYS A 143 9.19 1.76 17.79
C LYS A 143 9.07 3.01 18.66
N ARG A 144 8.04 3.84 18.43
CA ARG A 144 7.77 5.02 19.25
C ARG A 144 7.49 4.65 20.71
N LEU A 145 6.54 3.74 20.95
CA LEU A 145 6.20 3.29 22.31
C LEU A 145 7.37 2.59 23.02
N LYS A 146 8.20 1.86 22.28
CA LYS A 146 9.44 1.26 22.78
C LYS A 146 10.43 2.34 23.23
N ASN A 147 10.61 3.39 22.44
CA ASN A 147 11.48 4.51 22.78
C ASN A 147 10.98 5.28 24.02
N GLU A 148 9.66 5.39 24.17
CA GLU A 148 9.01 5.97 25.36
C GLU A 148 9.03 5.02 26.59
N LYS A 149 9.59 3.80 26.45
CA LYS A 149 9.62 2.74 27.47
C LYS A 149 8.23 2.29 27.94
N LYS A 150 7.24 2.43 27.08
CA LYS A 150 5.85 2.08 27.35
C LYS A 150 5.44 0.73 26.74
N ALA A 151 6.22 0.14 25.83
CA ALA A 151 5.87 -1.07 25.09
C ALA A 151 6.55 -2.32 25.64
N PHE A 152 5.75 -3.38 25.76
CA PHE A 152 6.19 -4.74 26.09
C PHE A 152 5.70 -5.67 24.99
N PHE A 153 6.60 -6.50 24.45
CA PHE A 153 6.31 -7.38 23.31
C PHE A 153 6.44 -8.84 23.72
N TYR A 154 5.45 -9.63 23.37
CA TYR A 154 5.42 -11.06 23.51
C TYR A 154 5.15 -11.68 22.14
N TRP A 155 6.21 -12.20 21.53
CA TRP A 155 6.16 -12.82 20.22
C TRP A 155 5.98 -14.32 20.38
N ASP A 156 5.14 -14.92 19.52
CA ASP A 156 5.14 -16.35 19.36
C ASP A 156 6.36 -16.73 18.52
N PHE A 157 7.30 -17.42 19.16
CA PHE A 157 8.59 -17.74 18.59
C PHE A 157 8.68 -19.25 18.35
N ASP A 158 8.72 -19.66 17.10
CA ASP A 158 8.96 -21.05 16.69
C ASP A 158 10.35 -21.19 16.08
N HIS A 159 11.19 -21.97 16.72
CA HIS A 159 12.57 -22.25 16.26
C HIS A 159 12.62 -22.94 14.89
N TYR A 160 11.56 -23.61 14.47
CA TYR A 160 11.46 -24.25 13.17
C TYR A 160 11.28 -23.24 12.05
N TYR A 161 10.43 -22.24 12.26
CA TYR A 161 10.10 -21.22 11.26
C TYR A 161 11.00 -19.97 11.35
N MET A 162 11.70 -19.81 12.48
CA MET A 162 12.61 -18.69 12.73
C MET A 162 14.03 -19.25 12.95
N PRO A 163 14.71 -19.74 11.91
CA PRO A 163 16.06 -20.29 12.04
C PRO A 163 17.06 -19.20 12.45
N ASP A 164 18.04 -19.61 13.24
CA ASP A 164 19.24 -18.81 13.55
C ASP A 164 19.76 -18.14 12.26
N PRO A 165 20.04 -16.83 12.26
CA PRO A 165 20.60 -16.10 11.11
C PRO A 165 21.85 -16.72 10.49
N LYS A 166 22.52 -17.62 11.22
CA LYS A 166 23.67 -18.40 10.74
C LYS A 166 23.28 -19.61 9.87
N HIS A 167 22.03 -20.03 9.85
CA HIS A 167 21.54 -21.15 9.06
C HIS A 167 20.52 -20.65 8.05
N GLN A 168 20.99 -20.10 6.97
CA GLN A 168 20.25 -19.48 5.88
C GLN A 168 19.28 -20.47 5.18
N LYS A 169 18.14 -20.73 5.78
CA LYS A 169 16.93 -21.00 5.02
C LYS A 169 16.05 -19.79 5.19
N TYR A 170 15.89 -19.02 4.12
CA TYR A 170 15.02 -17.86 4.07
C TYR A 170 13.62 -18.32 4.42
N ASN A 171 13.13 -17.90 5.56
CA ASN A 171 11.75 -18.06 5.94
C ASN A 171 11.23 -16.67 6.29
N GLU A 172 10.22 -16.23 5.55
CA GLU A 172 9.65 -14.89 5.67
C GLU A 172 9.16 -14.59 7.10
N ALA A 173 8.63 -15.61 7.80
CA ALA A 173 8.19 -15.52 9.18
C ALA A 173 9.33 -15.19 10.19
N GLY A 174 10.58 -15.39 9.84
CA GLY A 174 11.74 -15.10 10.70
C GLY A 174 12.45 -13.79 10.37
N TYR A 175 11.96 -13.03 9.40
CA TYR A 175 12.62 -11.80 8.95
C TYR A 175 12.22 -10.57 9.76
N TYR A 176 11.08 -10.60 10.42
CA TYR A 176 10.52 -9.52 11.23
C TYR A 176 10.66 -9.85 12.72
#